data_820c6aea8bea9141def996fced14ab2e
#
_entry.id   820c6aea8bea9141def996fced14ab2e
#
_cell.length_a   1.000
_cell.length_b   1.000
_cell.length_c   1.000
_cell.angle_alpha   90.00
_cell.angle_beta   90.00
_cell.angle_gamma   90.00
#
_symmetry.space_group_name_H-M   'P 1'
#
loop_
_entity.id
_entity.type
_entity.pdbx_description
1 polymer ?
#
loop_
_entity_poly.entity_id
_entity_poly.type
_entity_poly.pdbx_seq_one_letter_code
_entity_poly.pdbx_strand_id
1 'polypeptide(L)'
;MMTKQRLMISLAILIGVFGSAAAQTAADPCADTRTQLTRAENRLKDWPALARYHDANGQLAQPSRNEARVVFMGDSITDSWDDPKYGGFFPGRPYVDRGISGQTTPQMLVRFRPDVIALHPKVVVILAGTNDLSGNTGPTTLEAIQDNLVSMAELAKSNSIRVVFASILPVSDYEQRDGKPIVQTVRRPPEKIKALNEWMRSYVAKNNLTYLDYYSAMMDEKGFLKDELSEDGL
;
A
#
# COMPACT_ATOMS: atom_id res chain seq x y z
N MET A 1 -43.81 2.64 -93.69
CA MET A 1 -44.09 2.67 -92.22
C MET A 1 -42.74 2.44 -91.53
N MET A 2 -42.19 3.49 -90.97
CA MET A 2 -40.86 3.48 -90.36
C MET A 2 -40.95 3.45 -88.84
N THR A 3 -40.51 2.43 -88.23
CA THR A 3 -40.46 2.30 -86.76
C THR A 3 -39.13 2.89 -86.24
N LYS A 4 -39.23 3.91 -85.39
CA LYS A 4 -38.12 4.58 -84.74
C LYS A 4 -37.64 3.74 -83.54
N GLN A 5 -36.42 3.23 -83.61
CA GLN A 5 -35.71 2.59 -82.53
C GLN A 5 -35.07 3.65 -81.60
N ARG A 6 -35.46 3.68 -80.30
CA ARG A 6 -34.88 4.57 -79.27
C ARG A 6 -33.68 3.85 -78.67
N LEU A 7 -32.50 4.45 -78.78
CA LEU A 7 -31.26 4.05 -78.15
C LEU A 7 -31.27 4.55 -76.69
N MET A 8 -31.31 3.63 -75.73
CA MET A 8 -31.11 3.96 -74.32
C MET A 8 -29.63 3.86 -74.02
N ILE A 9 -29.04 4.99 -73.63
CA ILE A 9 -27.68 5.07 -73.12
C ILE A 9 -27.76 4.91 -71.60
N SER A 10 -27.31 3.77 -71.08
CA SER A 10 -27.17 3.51 -69.65
C SER A 10 -25.87 4.12 -69.15
N LEU A 11 -25.96 5.16 -68.36
CA LEU A 11 -24.82 5.76 -67.66
C LEU A 11 -24.55 4.97 -66.38
N ALA A 12 -23.48 4.14 -66.37
CA ALA A 12 -23.03 3.45 -65.18
C ALA A 12 -22.23 4.41 -64.32
N ILE A 13 -22.78 4.80 -63.17
CA ILE A 13 -22.08 5.58 -62.14
C ILE A 13 -21.23 4.61 -61.34
N LEU A 14 -19.92 4.69 -61.52
CA LEU A 14 -18.93 3.95 -60.70
C LEU A 14 -18.74 4.69 -59.40
N ILE A 15 -19.37 4.21 -58.31
CA ILE A 15 -19.16 4.74 -56.92
C ILE A 15 -17.87 4.10 -56.40
N GLY A 16 -16.78 4.86 -56.46
CA GLY A 16 -15.54 4.47 -55.83
C GLY A 16 -15.68 4.53 -54.30
N VAL A 17 -15.72 3.36 -53.66
CA VAL A 17 -15.62 3.27 -52.17
C VAL A 17 -14.16 3.50 -51.79
N PHE A 18 -13.84 4.72 -51.37
CA PHE A 18 -12.58 5.00 -50.64
C PHE A 18 -12.68 4.38 -49.26
N GLY A 19 -12.18 3.15 -49.13
CA GLY A 19 -11.96 2.55 -47.81
C GLY A 19 -10.83 3.32 -47.09
N SER A 20 -11.19 4.08 -46.07
CA SER A 20 -10.25 4.65 -45.13
C SER A 20 -9.55 3.47 -44.41
N ALA A 21 -8.35 3.14 -44.80
CA ALA A 21 -7.48 2.27 -44.03
C ALA A 21 -7.12 3.01 -42.74
N ALA A 22 -7.81 2.69 -41.65
CA ALA A 22 -7.38 3.09 -40.32
C ALA A 22 -6.01 2.44 -40.10
N ALA A 23 -4.94 3.26 -40.09
CA ALA A 23 -3.63 2.83 -39.71
C ALA A 23 -3.70 2.28 -38.28
N GLN A 24 -3.70 0.97 -38.11
CA GLN A 24 -3.50 0.34 -36.83
C GLN A 24 -2.09 0.74 -36.37
N THR A 25 -2.02 1.67 -35.44
CA THR A 25 -0.75 1.99 -34.75
C THR A 25 -0.28 0.71 -34.07
N ALA A 26 0.79 0.13 -34.57
CA ALA A 26 1.40 -1.03 -33.97
C ALA A 26 1.69 -0.70 -32.50
N ALA A 27 1.26 -1.57 -31.58
CA ALA A 27 1.53 -1.40 -30.15
C ALA A 27 3.05 -1.29 -29.97
N ASP A 28 3.49 -0.26 -29.24
CA ASP A 28 4.91 -0.06 -28.92
C ASP A 28 5.41 -1.26 -28.08
N PRO A 29 6.31 -2.11 -28.63
CA PRO A 29 6.82 -3.29 -27.90
C PRO A 29 7.59 -2.91 -26.63
N CYS A 30 7.99 -1.66 -26.46
CA CYS A 30 8.70 -1.15 -25.31
C CYS A 30 7.79 -0.37 -24.32
N ALA A 31 6.49 -0.28 -24.55
CA ALA A 31 5.58 0.51 -23.72
C ALA A 31 5.62 0.09 -22.24
N ASP A 32 5.61 -1.20 -21.96
CA ASP A 32 5.68 -1.74 -20.61
C ASP A 32 7.01 -1.43 -19.94
N THR A 33 8.12 -1.61 -20.66
CA THR A 33 9.47 -1.28 -20.16
C THR A 33 9.60 0.20 -19.84
N ARG A 34 9.08 1.07 -20.71
CA ARG A 34 9.09 2.53 -20.51
C ARG A 34 8.26 2.94 -19.30
N THR A 35 7.10 2.32 -19.13
CA THR A 35 6.25 2.52 -17.97
C THR A 35 6.94 2.10 -16.67
N GLN A 36 7.61 0.94 -16.68
CA GLN A 36 8.37 0.45 -15.52
C GLN A 36 9.55 1.37 -15.20
N LEU A 37 10.28 1.84 -16.20
CA LEU A 37 11.39 2.79 -16.02
C LEU A 37 10.90 4.10 -15.41
N THR A 38 9.83 4.69 -15.95
CA THR A 38 9.23 5.92 -15.41
C THR A 38 8.78 5.75 -13.96
N ARG A 39 8.19 4.60 -13.61
CA ARG A 39 7.81 4.29 -12.23
C ARG A 39 9.05 4.18 -11.32
N ALA A 40 10.12 3.54 -11.79
CA ALA A 40 11.37 3.43 -11.03
C ALA A 40 12.02 4.79 -10.81
N GLU A 41 12.10 5.63 -11.86
CA GLU A 41 12.61 7.00 -11.76
C GLU A 41 11.79 7.86 -10.77
N ASN A 42 10.46 7.77 -10.81
CA ASN A 42 9.61 8.53 -9.89
C ASN A 42 9.78 8.06 -8.44
N ARG A 43 9.99 6.74 -8.22
CA ARG A 43 10.32 6.23 -6.88
C ARG A 43 11.66 6.77 -6.37
N LEU A 44 12.65 6.98 -7.24
CA LEU A 44 13.94 7.57 -6.86
C LEU A 44 13.81 9.05 -6.50
N LYS A 45 12.90 9.79 -7.13
CA LYS A 45 12.69 11.23 -6.85
C LYS A 45 12.05 11.48 -5.48
N ASP A 46 11.15 10.61 -5.04
CA ASP A 46 10.48 10.67 -3.73
C ASP A 46 10.38 9.26 -3.14
N TRP A 47 11.55 8.69 -2.80
CA TRP A 47 11.65 7.33 -2.28
C TRP A 47 10.80 7.08 -1.03
N PRO A 48 10.68 8.00 -0.06
CA PRO A 48 9.83 7.81 1.11
C PRO A 48 8.36 8.20 0.88
N ALA A 49 8.01 8.67 -0.33
CA ALA A 49 6.69 9.18 -0.68
C ALA A 49 6.22 10.35 0.21
N LEU A 50 7.10 11.34 0.43
CA LEU A 50 6.80 12.53 1.25
C LEU A 50 5.64 13.36 0.67
N ALA A 51 5.45 13.33 -0.65
CA ALA A 51 4.36 14.03 -1.32
C ALA A 51 2.98 13.41 -1.04
N ARG A 52 2.92 12.12 -0.64
CA ARG A 52 1.64 11.35 -0.55
C ARG A 52 0.61 12.02 0.36
N TYR A 53 1.02 12.51 1.51
CA TYR A 53 0.13 13.12 2.50
C TYR A 53 0.38 14.62 2.71
N HIS A 54 1.28 15.23 1.92
CA HIS A 54 1.67 16.63 2.08
C HIS A 54 0.46 17.58 2.17
N ASP A 55 -0.43 17.52 1.19
CA ASP A 55 -1.60 18.41 1.11
C ASP A 55 -2.63 18.07 2.19
N ALA A 56 -2.89 16.77 2.42
CA ALA A 56 -3.80 16.31 3.48
C ALA A 56 -3.30 16.73 4.87
N ASN A 57 -1.98 16.67 5.11
CA ASN A 57 -1.38 17.16 6.35
C ASN A 57 -1.57 18.68 6.51
N GLY A 58 -1.39 19.43 5.43
CA GLY A 58 -1.57 20.88 5.44
C GLY A 58 -3.02 21.33 5.65
N GLN A 59 -3.99 20.51 5.23
CA GLN A 59 -5.42 20.77 5.41
C GLN A 59 -5.96 20.31 6.76
N LEU A 60 -5.23 19.41 7.46
CA LEU A 60 -5.65 18.90 8.74
C LEU A 60 -5.58 20.00 9.82
N ALA A 61 -6.72 20.35 10.40
CA ALA A 61 -6.77 21.34 11.46
C ALA A 61 -5.92 20.91 12.67
N GLN A 62 -5.34 21.89 13.38
CA GLN A 62 -4.67 21.61 14.65
C GLN A 62 -5.64 20.93 15.63
N PRO A 63 -5.20 19.91 16.38
CA PRO A 63 -6.08 19.24 17.31
C PRO A 63 -6.57 20.21 18.40
N SER A 64 -7.83 20.14 18.71
CA SER A 64 -8.36 20.86 19.86
C SER A 64 -7.74 20.32 21.18
N ARG A 65 -7.79 21.09 22.26
CA ARG A 65 -7.19 20.70 23.55
C ARG A 65 -7.67 19.33 24.05
N ASN A 66 -8.93 18.99 23.77
CA ASN A 66 -9.56 17.75 24.23
C ASN A 66 -9.57 16.65 23.17
N GLU A 67 -9.07 16.90 21.98
CA GLU A 67 -9.01 15.91 20.91
C GLU A 67 -7.98 14.82 21.22
N ALA A 68 -8.44 13.58 21.19
CA ALA A 68 -7.59 12.41 21.35
C ALA A 68 -7.15 11.88 19.98
N ARG A 69 -6.46 12.72 19.17
CA ARG A 69 -5.99 12.32 17.86
C ARG A 69 -5.07 11.10 17.96
N VAL A 70 -5.34 10.12 17.10
CA VAL A 70 -4.50 8.93 16.91
C VAL A 70 -4.05 8.89 15.46
N VAL A 71 -2.76 8.72 15.22
CA VAL A 71 -2.21 8.48 13.88
C VAL A 71 -1.88 7.00 13.74
N PHE A 72 -2.31 6.40 12.65
CA PHE A 72 -1.95 5.03 12.27
C PHE A 72 -0.89 5.11 11.18
N MET A 73 0.35 4.81 11.54
CA MET A 73 1.50 4.74 10.64
C MET A 73 1.66 3.30 10.18
N GLY A 74 1.61 3.07 8.87
CA GLY A 74 1.69 1.72 8.35
C GLY A 74 1.95 1.63 6.85
N ASP A 75 1.75 0.44 6.33
CA ASP A 75 1.89 0.07 4.92
C ASP A 75 0.52 -0.11 4.23
N SER A 76 0.42 -1.06 3.26
CA SER A 76 -0.82 -1.34 2.53
C SER A 76 -1.96 -1.82 3.42
N ILE A 77 -1.66 -2.51 4.51
CA ILE A 77 -2.69 -3.00 5.44
C ILE A 77 -3.40 -1.81 6.11
N THR A 78 -2.65 -0.78 6.46
CA THR A 78 -3.21 0.47 7.00
C THR A 78 -3.86 1.32 5.90
N ASP A 79 -3.17 1.53 4.76
CA ASP A 79 -3.63 2.32 3.60
C ASP A 79 -4.99 1.82 3.05
N SER A 80 -5.15 0.49 2.97
CA SER A 80 -6.40 -0.12 2.47
C SER A 80 -7.56 -0.04 3.45
N TRP A 81 -7.33 0.27 4.71
CA TRP A 81 -8.38 0.34 5.73
C TRP A 81 -9.36 1.50 5.51
N ASP A 82 -8.93 2.53 4.77
CA ASP A 82 -9.80 3.64 4.35
C ASP A 82 -10.71 3.29 3.15
N ASP A 83 -10.56 2.11 2.55
CA ASP A 83 -11.43 1.66 1.46
C ASP A 83 -12.87 1.49 1.97
N PRO A 84 -13.88 2.13 1.32
CA PRO A 84 -15.29 2.03 1.71
C PRO A 84 -15.82 0.59 1.84
N LYS A 85 -15.24 -0.37 1.12
CA LYS A 85 -15.64 -1.79 1.23
C LYS A 85 -15.39 -2.36 2.64
N TYR A 86 -14.46 -1.77 3.43
CA TYR A 86 -14.18 -2.15 4.82
C TYR A 86 -14.89 -1.25 5.85
N GLY A 87 -15.84 -0.41 5.42
CA GLY A 87 -16.64 0.44 6.30
C GLY A 87 -16.02 1.79 6.65
N GLY A 88 -14.88 2.13 6.02
CA GLY A 88 -14.16 3.38 6.25
C GLY A 88 -13.30 3.37 7.51
N PHE A 89 -12.36 4.32 7.58
CA PHE A 89 -11.37 4.40 8.65
C PHE A 89 -11.96 4.99 9.95
N PHE A 90 -12.47 4.15 10.83
CA PHE A 90 -13.02 4.53 12.14
C PHE A 90 -13.95 5.75 12.12
N PRO A 91 -15.12 5.69 11.47
CA PRO A 91 -16.00 6.84 11.33
C PRO A 91 -16.32 7.53 12.68
N GLY A 92 -16.22 8.85 12.73
CA GLY A 92 -16.50 9.66 13.91
C GLY A 92 -15.42 9.65 14.99
N ARG A 93 -14.28 9.03 14.74
CA ARG A 93 -13.11 9.10 15.63
C ARG A 93 -12.06 10.08 15.07
N PRO A 94 -11.32 10.78 15.94
CA PRO A 94 -10.24 11.67 15.51
C PRO A 94 -8.99 10.84 15.15
N TYR A 95 -9.15 9.87 14.27
CA TYR A 95 -8.10 8.97 13.83
C TYR A 95 -7.66 9.33 12.42
N VAL A 96 -6.37 9.25 12.18
CA VAL A 96 -5.74 9.69 10.95
C VAL A 96 -4.96 8.53 10.36
N ASP A 97 -5.34 8.10 9.18
CA ASP A 97 -4.61 7.12 8.40
C ASP A 97 -3.37 7.74 7.77
N ARG A 98 -2.22 7.09 7.95
CA ARG A 98 -0.94 7.38 7.31
C ARG A 98 -0.27 6.09 6.84
N GLY A 99 -1.09 5.17 6.31
CA GLY A 99 -0.63 4.00 5.57
C GLY A 99 -0.13 4.36 4.18
N ILE A 100 0.89 3.70 3.69
CA ILE A 100 1.33 3.79 2.28
C ILE A 100 1.71 2.39 1.80
N SER A 101 1.01 1.92 0.80
CA SER A 101 1.18 0.58 0.24
C SER A 101 2.62 0.26 -0.14
N GLY A 102 3.12 -0.88 0.32
CA GLY A 102 4.45 -1.40 0.00
C GLY A 102 5.60 -0.80 0.79
N GLN A 103 5.35 0.15 1.68
CA GLN A 103 6.41 0.81 2.44
C GLN A 103 7.08 -0.09 3.48
N THR A 104 8.37 0.16 3.66
CA THR A 104 9.26 -0.45 4.63
C THR A 104 9.55 0.52 5.79
N THR A 105 10.10 0.00 6.87
CA THR A 105 10.42 0.79 8.07
C THR A 105 11.34 1.99 7.84
N PRO A 106 12.40 1.93 6.99
CA PRO A 106 13.23 3.11 6.72
C PRO A 106 12.46 4.22 5.98
N GLN A 107 11.53 3.88 5.08
CA GLN A 107 10.67 4.87 4.41
C GLN A 107 9.72 5.54 5.42
N MET A 108 9.11 4.75 6.30
CA MET A 108 8.25 5.25 7.38
C MET A 108 9.00 6.16 8.34
N LEU A 109 10.25 5.82 8.69
CA LEU A 109 11.10 6.64 9.57
C LEU A 109 11.37 8.02 8.94
N VAL A 110 11.69 8.10 7.65
CA VAL A 110 11.93 9.39 6.97
C VAL A 110 10.70 10.30 6.99
N ARG A 111 9.51 9.75 6.77
CA ARG A 111 8.26 10.52 6.77
C ARG A 111 7.59 10.66 8.14
N PHE A 112 8.20 10.10 9.20
CA PHE A 112 7.60 10.09 10.54
C PHE A 112 7.34 11.49 11.09
N ARG A 113 8.23 12.43 10.79
CA ARG A 113 8.03 13.83 11.24
C ARG A 113 6.84 14.51 10.57
N PRO A 114 6.73 14.59 9.25
CA PRO A 114 5.61 15.26 8.59
C PRO A 114 4.28 14.54 8.80
N ASP A 115 4.26 13.20 8.82
CA ASP A 115 3.04 12.40 8.81
C ASP A 115 2.56 11.99 10.21
N VAL A 116 3.39 12.15 11.24
CA VAL A 116 3.02 11.82 12.62
C VAL A 116 3.25 13.04 13.55
N ILE A 117 4.50 13.45 13.73
CA ILE A 117 4.85 14.43 14.75
C ILE A 117 4.17 15.78 14.49
N ALA A 118 4.19 16.26 13.24
CA ALA A 118 3.60 17.55 12.85
C ALA A 118 2.06 17.57 12.96
N LEU A 119 1.42 16.42 13.11
CA LEU A 119 -0.03 16.30 13.27
C LEU A 119 -0.45 16.37 14.76
N HIS A 120 0.52 16.46 15.68
CA HIS A 120 0.32 16.56 17.13
C HIS A 120 -0.64 15.51 17.74
N PRO A 121 -0.52 14.21 17.41
CA PRO A 121 -1.38 13.19 17.96
C PRO A 121 -1.09 12.93 19.45
N LYS A 122 -2.06 12.38 20.17
CA LYS A 122 -1.83 11.82 21.51
C LYS A 122 -1.22 10.43 21.48
N VAL A 123 -1.47 9.70 20.38
CA VAL A 123 -1.02 8.30 20.19
C VAL A 123 -0.61 8.10 18.74
N VAL A 124 0.43 7.34 18.52
CA VAL A 124 0.73 6.72 17.22
C VAL A 124 0.65 5.20 17.34
N VAL A 125 -0.09 4.58 16.42
CA VAL A 125 -0.09 3.12 16.21
C VAL A 125 0.85 2.83 15.05
N ILE A 126 1.84 1.97 15.25
CA ILE A 126 2.82 1.61 14.21
C ILE A 126 2.63 0.15 13.86
N LEU A 127 2.23 -0.12 12.62
CA LEU A 127 2.17 -1.44 12.00
C LEU A 127 3.17 -1.47 10.85
N ALA A 128 4.34 -2.09 11.05
CA ALA A 128 5.44 -2.03 10.10
C ALA A 128 6.37 -3.23 10.20
N GLY A 129 7.02 -3.59 9.09
CA GLY A 129 8.04 -4.65 9.03
C GLY A 129 7.72 -5.78 8.03
N THR A 130 6.46 -5.99 7.65
CA THR A 130 6.08 -7.06 6.71
C THR A 130 6.72 -6.87 5.33
N ASN A 131 6.84 -5.63 4.86
CA ASN A 131 7.47 -5.31 3.57
C ASN A 131 9.00 -5.31 3.63
N ASP A 132 9.56 -5.06 4.80
CA ASP A 132 10.99 -5.25 5.07
C ASP A 132 11.36 -6.72 4.93
N LEU A 133 10.59 -7.61 5.58
CA LEU A 133 10.78 -9.06 5.48
C LEU A 133 10.69 -9.57 4.04
N SER A 134 9.82 -8.97 3.22
CA SER A 134 9.68 -9.33 1.79
C SER A 134 10.73 -8.67 0.89
N GLY A 135 11.60 -7.80 1.42
CA GLY A 135 12.68 -7.17 0.67
C GLY A 135 12.23 -6.09 -0.32
N ASN A 136 11.14 -5.38 -0.05
CA ASN A 136 10.58 -4.38 -0.97
C ASN A 136 11.56 -3.23 -1.30
N THR A 137 12.47 -2.91 -0.40
CA THR A 137 13.55 -1.91 -0.59
C THR A 137 14.94 -2.53 -0.61
N GLY A 138 15.02 -3.83 -0.87
CA GLY A 138 16.24 -4.61 -0.87
C GLY A 138 16.40 -5.47 0.38
N PRO A 139 17.49 -6.27 0.45
CA PRO A 139 17.76 -7.13 1.59
C PRO A 139 17.94 -6.32 2.88
N THR A 140 17.39 -6.83 3.99
CA THR A 140 17.53 -6.22 5.31
C THR A 140 17.67 -7.28 6.39
N THR A 141 18.09 -6.89 7.58
CA THR A 141 18.18 -7.76 8.75
C THR A 141 17.07 -7.44 9.75
N LEU A 142 16.77 -8.35 10.67
CA LEU A 142 15.81 -8.09 11.73
C LEU A 142 16.27 -6.92 12.62
N GLU A 143 17.57 -6.81 12.88
CA GLU A 143 18.16 -5.73 13.66
C GLU A 143 17.92 -4.37 13.01
N ALA A 144 18.09 -4.25 11.69
CA ALA A 144 17.83 -3.00 10.99
C ALA A 144 16.35 -2.57 11.04
N ILE A 145 15.42 -3.55 10.98
CA ILE A 145 13.99 -3.29 11.20
C ILE A 145 13.73 -2.80 12.63
N GLN A 146 14.34 -3.47 13.61
CA GLN A 146 14.26 -3.12 15.03
C GLN A 146 14.77 -1.71 15.28
N ASP A 147 15.92 -1.34 14.74
CA ASP A 147 16.52 0.00 14.88
C ASP A 147 15.61 1.10 14.32
N ASN A 148 14.97 0.86 13.18
CA ASN A 148 14.00 1.81 12.62
C ASN A 148 12.77 1.97 13.52
N LEU A 149 12.23 0.86 14.07
CA LEU A 149 11.12 0.88 15.01
C LEU A 149 11.48 1.60 16.31
N VAL A 150 12.66 1.34 16.87
CA VAL A 150 13.20 2.04 18.04
C VAL A 150 13.29 3.54 17.76
N SER A 151 13.88 3.93 16.63
CA SER A 151 14.02 5.34 16.23
C SER A 151 12.66 6.05 16.14
N MET A 152 11.65 5.42 15.53
CA MET A 152 10.29 5.98 15.48
C MET A 152 9.68 6.11 16.89
N ALA A 153 9.88 5.14 17.77
CA ALA A 153 9.40 5.19 19.15
C ALA A 153 10.07 6.31 19.96
N GLU A 154 11.38 6.49 19.81
CA GLU A 154 12.14 7.56 20.47
C GLU A 154 11.69 8.94 19.98
N LEU A 155 11.52 9.11 18.67
CA LEU A 155 10.98 10.33 18.08
C LEU A 155 9.58 10.66 18.62
N ALA A 156 8.69 9.67 18.71
CA ALA A 156 7.35 9.86 19.28
C ALA A 156 7.42 10.27 20.76
N LYS A 157 8.19 9.54 21.57
CA LYS A 157 8.38 9.84 23.01
C LYS A 157 8.95 11.24 23.24
N SER A 158 9.95 11.65 22.47
CA SER A 158 10.54 12.99 22.56
C SER A 158 9.56 14.11 22.21
N ASN A 159 8.46 13.79 21.54
CA ASN A 159 7.38 14.72 21.21
C ASN A 159 6.11 14.46 22.04
N SER A 160 6.22 13.77 23.18
CA SER A 160 5.11 13.46 24.11
C SER A 160 3.97 12.66 23.46
N ILE A 161 4.26 11.85 22.45
CA ILE A 161 3.32 10.99 21.74
C ILE A 161 3.44 9.58 22.33
N ARG A 162 2.33 8.99 22.78
CA ARG A 162 2.30 7.59 23.21
C ARG A 162 2.42 6.66 22.04
N VAL A 163 3.21 5.60 22.18
CA VAL A 163 3.46 4.63 21.13
C VAL A 163 2.71 3.33 21.40
N VAL A 164 2.04 2.83 20.36
CA VAL A 164 1.47 1.50 20.29
C VAL A 164 2.16 0.76 19.15
N PHE A 165 2.86 -0.31 19.45
CA PHE A 165 3.32 -1.23 18.40
C PHE A 165 2.27 -2.31 18.15
N ALA A 166 1.76 -2.36 16.92
CA ALA A 166 0.94 -3.47 16.45
C ALA A 166 1.85 -4.59 15.94
N SER A 167 1.54 -5.83 16.32
CA SER A 167 2.25 -7.00 15.80
C SER A 167 2.09 -7.10 14.28
N ILE A 168 3.15 -7.52 13.59
CA ILE A 168 3.07 -7.94 12.20
C ILE A 168 2.11 -9.12 12.12
N LEU A 169 1.21 -9.10 11.14
CA LEU A 169 0.20 -10.12 10.94
C LEU A 169 0.83 -11.46 10.50
N PRO A 170 0.17 -12.58 10.74
CA PRO A 170 0.53 -13.82 10.07
C PRO A 170 0.31 -13.69 8.58
N VAL A 171 0.89 -14.58 7.78
CA VAL A 171 0.66 -14.69 6.34
C VAL A 171 0.19 -16.09 6.01
N SER A 172 -0.44 -16.27 4.85
CA SER A 172 -0.84 -17.59 4.35
C SER A 172 -0.56 -17.75 2.86
N ASP A 173 -0.55 -19.00 2.38
CA ASP A 173 -0.44 -19.38 0.99
C ASP A 173 -1.74 -20.07 0.51
N TYR A 174 -2.88 -19.74 1.14
CA TYR A 174 -4.17 -20.37 0.80
C TYR A 174 -4.74 -19.82 -0.51
N GLU A 175 -4.43 -18.58 -0.83
CA GLU A 175 -5.01 -17.84 -1.95
C GLU A 175 -4.38 -18.20 -3.30
N GLN A 176 -5.17 -18.02 -4.35
CA GLN A 176 -4.75 -18.20 -5.74
C GLN A 176 -5.14 -16.99 -6.59
N ARG A 177 -4.28 -16.64 -7.54
CA ARG A 177 -4.57 -15.63 -8.55
C ARG A 177 -4.33 -16.23 -9.94
N ASP A 178 -5.35 -16.19 -10.79
CA ASP A 178 -5.31 -16.78 -12.14
C ASP A 178 -4.90 -18.27 -12.12
N GLY A 179 -5.40 -19.04 -11.12
CA GLY A 179 -5.09 -20.46 -10.96
C GLY A 179 -3.65 -20.77 -10.48
N LYS A 180 -2.90 -19.75 -10.05
CA LYS A 180 -1.55 -19.89 -9.48
C LYS A 180 -1.54 -19.56 -8.01
N PRO A 181 -0.88 -20.36 -7.16
CA PRO A 181 -0.74 -20.05 -5.75
C PRO A 181 -0.09 -18.69 -5.52
N ILE A 182 -0.65 -17.90 -4.60
CA ILE A 182 0.02 -16.72 -4.06
C ILE A 182 0.86 -17.20 -2.87
N VAL A 183 2.18 -17.12 -3.00
CA VAL A 183 3.10 -17.62 -1.98
C VAL A 183 3.66 -16.46 -1.18
N GLN A 184 3.12 -16.26 0.03
CA GLN A 184 3.57 -15.22 0.95
C GLN A 184 4.64 -15.72 1.93
N THR A 185 4.57 -16.99 2.34
CA THR A 185 5.45 -17.57 3.37
C THR A 185 6.92 -17.62 2.97
N VAL A 186 7.23 -17.71 1.66
CA VAL A 186 8.61 -17.65 1.15
C VAL A 186 9.17 -16.22 1.25
N ARG A 187 8.35 -15.21 0.97
CA ARG A 187 8.76 -13.80 1.01
C ARG A 187 8.77 -13.26 2.44
N ARG A 188 7.91 -13.78 3.29
CA ARG A 188 7.71 -13.38 4.69
C ARG A 188 7.72 -14.61 5.58
N PRO A 189 8.90 -15.19 5.85
CA PRO A 189 9.00 -16.43 6.60
C PRO A 189 8.33 -16.31 7.97
N PRO A 190 7.40 -17.23 8.32
CA PRO A 190 6.65 -17.16 9.59
C PRO A 190 7.53 -17.09 10.83
N GLU A 191 8.70 -17.76 10.80
CA GLU A 191 9.68 -17.71 11.90
C GLU A 191 10.29 -16.32 12.08
N LYS A 192 10.49 -15.54 11.00
CA LYS A 192 10.98 -14.15 11.08
C LYS A 192 9.90 -13.22 11.60
N ILE A 193 8.63 -13.42 11.18
CA ILE A 193 7.49 -12.67 11.72
C ILE A 193 7.40 -12.90 13.23
N LYS A 194 7.43 -14.15 13.68
CA LYS A 194 7.39 -14.52 15.11
C LYS A 194 8.54 -13.87 15.88
N ALA A 195 9.76 -14.01 15.38
CA ALA A 195 10.95 -13.44 16.03
C ALA A 195 10.85 -11.92 16.19
N LEU A 196 10.36 -11.20 15.17
CA LEU A 196 10.18 -9.75 15.22
C LEU A 196 9.05 -9.35 16.18
N ASN A 197 7.94 -10.10 16.21
CA ASN A 197 6.84 -9.88 17.14
C ASN A 197 7.24 -10.14 18.60
N GLU A 198 8.03 -11.17 18.87
CA GLU A 198 8.58 -11.46 20.20
C GLU A 198 9.53 -10.35 20.67
N TRP A 199 10.41 -9.88 19.77
CA TRP A 199 11.26 -8.74 20.06
C TRP A 199 10.43 -7.48 20.36
N MET A 200 9.42 -7.14 19.54
CA MET A 200 8.53 -6.01 19.80
C MET A 200 7.85 -6.11 21.16
N ARG A 201 7.33 -7.28 21.50
CA ARG A 201 6.70 -7.53 22.81
C ARG A 201 7.68 -7.28 23.97
N SER A 202 8.91 -7.75 23.83
CA SER A 202 9.97 -7.56 24.81
C SER A 202 10.39 -6.08 24.93
N TYR A 203 10.56 -5.41 23.81
CA TYR A 203 10.91 -3.99 23.75
C TYR A 203 9.84 -3.11 24.40
N VAL A 204 8.57 -3.36 24.07
CA VAL A 204 7.41 -2.66 24.63
C VAL A 204 7.34 -2.80 26.14
N ALA A 205 7.53 -4.01 26.67
CA ALA A 205 7.53 -4.27 28.11
C ALA A 205 8.66 -3.51 28.82
N LYS A 206 9.88 -3.50 28.27
CA LYS A 206 11.04 -2.80 28.86
C LYS A 206 10.89 -1.27 28.84
N ASN A 207 10.16 -0.73 27.86
CA ASN A 207 10.06 0.72 27.62
C ASN A 207 8.72 1.33 28.07
N ASN A 208 7.86 0.54 28.74
CA ASN A 208 6.52 0.95 29.19
C ASN A 208 5.66 1.52 28.03
N LEU A 209 5.67 0.83 26.88
CA LEU A 209 4.85 1.13 25.72
C LEU A 209 3.62 0.20 25.69
N THR A 210 2.80 0.31 24.66
CA THR A 210 1.64 -0.56 24.44
C THR A 210 1.90 -1.51 23.28
N TYR A 211 1.59 -2.81 23.47
CA TYR A 211 1.59 -3.81 22.41
C TYR A 211 0.17 -4.15 22.00
N LEU A 212 -0.12 -4.13 20.71
CA LEU A 212 -1.41 -4.50 20.14
C LEU A 212 -1.24 -5.80 19.36
N ASP A 213 -1.81 -6.87 19.86
CA ASP A 213 -1.63 -8.22 19.32
C ASP A 213 -2.66 -8.55 18.23
N TYR A 214 -2.41 -8.09 17.02
CA TYR A 214 -3.17 -8.54 15.83
C TYR A 214 -2.81 -9.97 15.42
N TYR A 215 -1.53 -10.36 15.57
CA TYR A 215 -1.03 -11.66 15.14
C TYR A 215 -1.88 -12.80 15.71
N SER A 216 -2.05 -12.84 17.03
CA SER A 216 -2.78 -13.89 17.71
C SER A 216 -4.29 -13.91 17.38
N ALA A 217 -4.87 -12.71 17.11
CA ALA A 217 -6.28 -12.59 16.76
C ALA A 217 -6.60 -13.10 15.34
N MET A 218 -5.62 -12.95 14.43
CA MET A 218 -5.80 -13.26 13.00
C MET A 218 -5.23 -14.62 12.58
N MET A 219 -4.51 -15.29 13.47
CA MET A 219 -3.88 -16.58 13.22
C MET A 219 -4.92 -17.72 13.30
N ASP A 220 -4.83 -18.66 12.37
CA ASP A 220 -5.56 -19.94 12.42
C ASP A 220 -4.86 -20.98 13.32
N GLU A 221 -5.44 -22.18 13.42
CA GLU A 221 -4.90 -23.28 14.23
C GLU A 221 -3.54 -23.81 13.72
N LYS A 222 -3.20 -23.56 12.45
CA LYS A 222 -1.92 -23.94 11.83
C LYS A 222 -0.84 -22.87 11.98
N GLY A 223 -1.20 -21.67 12.46
CA GLY A 223 -0.29 -20.55 12.64
C GLY A 223 -0.16 -19.65 11.43
N PHE A 224 -1.07 -19.74 10.46
CA PHE A 224 -1.17 -18.91 9.28
C PHE A 224 -2.29 -17.88 9.38
N LEU A 225 -2.31 -16.90 8.49
CA LEU A 225 -3.43 -15.97 8.40
C LEU A 225 -4.70 -16.73 8.03
N LYS A 226 -5.78 -16.47 8.76
CA LYS A 226 -7.10 -17.04 8.48
C LYS A 226 -7.52 -16.67 7.06
N ASP A 227 -8.01 -17.67 6.32
CA ASP A 227 -8.39 -17.55 4.90
C ASP A 227 -9.45 -16.47 4.67
N GLU A 228 -10.44 -16.39 5.55
CA GLU A 228 -11.53 -15.40 5.47
C GLU A 228 -11.10 -13.95 5.72
N LEU A 229 -9.86 -13.69 6.15
CA LEU A 229 -9.38 -12.33 6.48
C LEU A 229 -8.56 -11.69 5.37
N SER A 230 -8.25 -12.41 4.29
CA SER A 230 -7.39 -11.87 3.23
C SER A 230 -7.76 -12.46 1.87
N GLU A 231 -7.55 -11.66 0.82
CA GLU A 231 -7.74 -12.04 -0.59
C GLU A 231 -6.40 -12.36 -1.28
N ASP A 232 -5.28 -12.21 -0.58
CA ASP A 232 -3.93 -12.43 -1.14
C ASP A 232 -2.93 -13.06 -0.15
N GLY A 233 -3.41 -13.49 1.01
CA GLY A 233 -2.62 -14.14 2.05
C GLY A 233 -1.78 -13.19 2.91
N LEU A 234 -2.06 -11.89 2.84
CA LEU A 234 -1.34 -10.83 3.57
C LEU A 234 -2.29 -9.93 4.35
#